data_31478233ddbcb4d9aef7827c5969c120
#
_entry.id   31478233ddbcb4d9aef7827c5969c120
#
_cell.length_a   1.000
_cell.length_b   1.000
_cell.length_c   1.000
_cell.angle_alpha   90.00
_cell.angle_beta   90.00
_cell.angle_gamma   90.00
#
_symmetry.space_group_name_H-M   'P 1'
#
loop_
_entity.id
_entity.type
_entity.pdbx_description
1 polymer ?
#
loop_
_entity_poly.entity_id
_entity_poly.type
_entity_poly.pdbx_seq_one_letter_code
_entity_poly.pdbx_strand_id
1 'polypeptide(L)'
;FAVGDQPGNISQDLHDKIEAAYNAANDAMGNDAVSAEAKEKIVQDILDAQEMLNNGGRIMLAPGKYYMFISQRSQDGMFDTGVSMKCTKDKVAVDVPPTLNDAKYLWTVEDAGNGQYYIKNFATGRYAGKQGSTSSTFPTVEGATVKCNVAFNPNGEAAGLMFNITDEDGNMWHCDGGMNVVRWQSKNGLG
;
A
#
# COMPACT_ATOMS: atom_id res chain seq x y z
N PHE A 1 9.56 1.01 -13.13
CA PHE A 1 9.20 0.29 -11.89
C PHE A 1 10.46 -0.34 -11.29
N ALA A 2 10.61 -0.31 -9.97
CA ALA A 2 11.70 -1.01 -9.31
C ALA A 2 11.39 -2.52 -9.21
N VAL A 3 12.40 -3.34 -9.51
CA VAL A 3 12.32 -4.79 -9.36
C VAL A 3 12.89 -5.18 -8.00
N GLY A 4 12.25 -6.12 -7.32
CA GLY A 4 12.73 -6.61 -6.04
C GLY A 4 11.62 -7.17 -5.16
N ASP A 5 11.94 -7.40 -3.90
CA ASP A 5 11.07 -8.01 -2.90
C ASP A 5 10.47 -7.02 -1.90
N GLN A 6 10.69 -5.72 -2.12
CA GLN A 6 10.13 -4.67 -1.26
C GLN A 6 8.69 -4.35 -1.66
N PRO A 7 7.83 -3.92 -0.72
CA PRO A 7 6.48 -3.48 -1.04
C PRO A 7 6.48 -2.39 -2.11
N GLY A 8 5.63 -2.57 -3.10
CA GLY A 8 5.51 -1.68 -4.26
C GLY A 8 6.41 -2.02 -5.44
N ASN A 9 7.45 -2.80 -5.25
CA ASN A 9 8.25 -3.34 -6.35
C ASN A 9 7.43 -4.36 -7.14
N ILE A 10 7.93 -4.69 -8.32
CA ILE A 10 7.36 -5.74 -9.17
C ILE A 10 8.35 -6.91 -9.30
N SER A 11 7.84 -8.06 -9.69
CA SER A 11 8.70 -9.20 -10.03
C SER A 11 9.49 -8.93 -11.31
N GLN A 12 10.63 -9.60 -11.48
CA GLN A 12 11.43 -9.52 -12.72
C GLN A 12 10.59 -9.94 -13.95
N ASP A 13 9.79 -11.01 -13.81
CA ASP A 13 8.93 -11.49 -14.91
C ASP A 13 7.91 -10.43 -15.37
N LEU A 14 7.28 -9.72 -14.45
CA LEU A 14 6.36 -8.63 -14.79
C LEU A 14 7.10 -7.42 -15.39
N HIS A 15 8.27 -7.09 -14.86
CA HIS A 15 9.13 -6.05 -15.44
C HIS A 15 9.46 -6.35 -16.90
N ASP A 16 9.92 -7.56 -17.18
CA ASP A 16 10.32 -7.97 -18.53
C ASP A 16 9.13 -7.96 -19.50
N LYS A 17 7.94 -8.34 -19.06
CA LYS A 17 6.71 -8.22 -19.86
C LYS A 17 6.36 -6.77 -20.19
N ILE A 18 6.44 -5.88 -19.20
CA ILE A 18 6.19 -4.44 -19.41
C ILE A 18 7.19 -3.87 -20.39
N GLU A 19 8.47 -4.18 -20.22
CA GLU A 19 9.54 -3.70 -21.09
C GLU A 19 9.38 -4.22 -22.53
N ALA A 20 9.05 -5.50 -22.70
CA ALA A 20 8.78 -6.08 -24.01
C ALA A 20 7.59 -5.41 -24.71
N ALA A 21 6.48 -5.20 -24.00
CA ALA A 21 5.30 -4.53 -24.55
C ALA A 21 5.61 -3.06 -24.93
N TYR A 22 6.36 -2.35 -24.10
CA TYR A 22 6.79 -0.97 -24.36
C TYR A 22 7.69 -0.87 -25.60
N ASN A 23 8.69 -1.75 -25.72
CA ASN A 23 9.61 -1.77 -26.84
C ASN A 23 8.87 -2.12 -28.14
N ALA A 24 7.99 -3.13 -28.11
CA ALA A 24 7.17 -3.49 -29.27
C ALA A 24 6.26 -2.32 -29.72
N ALA A 25 5.71 -1.56 -28.77
CA ALA A 25 4.91 -0.38 -29.09
C ALA A 25 5.75 0.72 -29.75
N ASN A 26 6.94 1.00 -29.22
CA ASN A 26 7.85 1.98 -29.81
C ASN A 26 8.29 1.59 -31.24
N ASP A 27 8.62 0.33 -31.47
CA ASP A 27 9.04 -0.18 -32.76
C ASP A 27 7.91 -0.14 -33.81
N ALA A 28 6.66 -0.29 -33.36
CA ALA A 28 5.49 -0.23 -34.22
C ALA A 28 5.00 1.21 -34.49
N MET A 29 5.43 2.18 -33.68
CA MET A 29 4.99 3.56 -33.80
C MET A 29 5.57 4.19 -35.06
N GLY A 30 4.68 4.63 -35.97
CA GLY A 30 5.09 5.22 -37.23
C GLY A 30 5.66 4.23 -38.24
N ASN A 31 5.58 2.94 -38.00
CA ASN A 31 6.00 1.90 -38.93
C ASN A 31 4.79 1.29 -39.70
N ASP A 32 4.62 1.71 -40.93
CA ASP A 32 3.53 1.25 -41.81
C ASP A 32 3.67 -0.21 -42.26
N ALA A 33 4.86 -0.80 -42.10
CA ALA A 33 5.10 -2.22 -42.45
C ALA A 33 4.56 -3.16 -41.35
N VAL A 34 4.22 -2.67 -40.16
CA VAL A 34 3.59 -3.47 -39.11
C VAL A 34 2.11 -3.66 -39.42
N SER A 35 1.66 -4.90 -39.50
CA SER A 35 0.26 -5.24 -39.86
C SER A 35 -0.72 -4.73 -38.74
N ALA A 36 -1.98 -4.58 -39.11
CA ALA A 36 -3.03 -4.19 -38.17
C ALA A 36 -3.16 -5.19 -37.01
N GLU A 37 -3.12 -6.49 -37.32
CA GLU A 37 -3.20 -7.56 -36.34
C GLU A 37 -2.02 -7.52 -35.36
N ALA A 38 -0.81 -7.19 -35.83
CA ALA A 38 0.36 -7.06 -34.97
C ALA A 38 0.23 -5.84 -34.05
N LYS A 39 -0.33 -4.73 -34.53
CA LYS A 39 -0.62 -3.54 -33.72
C LYS A 39 -1.69 -3.82 -32.66
N GLU A 40 -2.75 -4.55 -33.00
CA GLU A 40 -3.77 -4.97 -32.03
C GLU A 40 -3.19 -5.86 -30.95
N LYS A 41 -2.32 -6.80 -31.29
CA LYS A 41 -1.64 -7.64 -30.31
C LYS A 41 -0.78 -6.82 -29.35
N ILE A 42 -0.01 -5.84 -29.85
CA ILE A 42 0.80 -4.95 -29.01
C ILE A 42 -0.08 -4.18 -28.01
N VAL A 43 -1.22 -3.67 -28.47
CA VAL A 43 -2.19 -2.99 -27.59
C VAL A 43 -2.69 -3.95 -26.50
N GLN A 44 -3.02 -5.20 -26.85
CA GLN A 44 -3.47 -6.20 -25.89
C GLN A 44 -2.36 -6.51 -24.87
N ASP A 45 -1.12 -6.71 -25.30
CA ASP A 45 0.02 -6.98 -24.42
C ASP A 45 0.25 -5.83 -23.41
N ILE A 46 0.02 -4.57 -23.81
CA ILE A 46 0.07 -3.42 -22.91
C ILE A 46 -1.07 -3.45 -21.90
N LEU A 47 -2.29 -3.74 -22.34
CA LEU A 47 -3.46 -3.83 -21.47
C LEU A 47 -3.31 -4.96 -20.44
N ASP A 48 -2.82 -6.12 -20.88
CA ASP A 48 -2.57 -7.25 -20.01
C ASP A 48 -1.51 -6.93 -18.95
N ALA A 49 -0.42 -6.27 -19.33
CA ALA A 49 0.61 -5.81 -18.38
C ALA A 49 0.06 -4.79 -17.37
N GLN A 50 -0.80 -3.87 -17.84
CA GLN A 50 -1.46 -2.90 -16.97
C GLN A 50 -2.44 -3.57 -15.99
N GLU A 51 -3.20 -4.55 -16.46
CA GLU A 51 -4.10 -5.34 -15.63
C GLU A 51 -3.32 -6.12 -14.56
N MET A 52 -2.20 -6.75 -14.93
CA MET A 52 -1.32 -7.44 -13.97
C MET A 52 -0.80 -6.48 -12.90
N LEU A 53 -0.39 -5.26 -13.26
CA LEU A 53 0.03 -4.23 -12.29
C LEU A 53 -1.08 -3.86 -11.31
N ASN A 54 -2.30 -3.73 -11.81
CA ASN A 54 -3.46 -3.32 -11.02
C ASN A 54 -3.99 -4.45 -10.11
N ASN A 55 -3.87 -5.70 -10.57
CA ASN A 55 -4.45 -6.89 -9.93
C ASN A 55 -3.42 -7.73 -9.16
N GLY A 56 -2.46 -7.10 -8.48
CA GLY A 56 -1.54 -7.78 -7.57
C GLY A 56 -0.16 -8.10 -8.12
N GLY A 57 0.21 -7.55 -9.27
CA GLY A 57 1.56 -7.68 -9.83
C GLY A 57 2.65 -6.94 -9.02
N ARG A 58 2.24 -6.13 -8.04
CA ARG A 58 3.16 -5.48 -7.10
C ARG A 58 3.36 -6.34 -5.85
N ILE A 59 4.60 -6.34 -5.36
CA ILE A 59 4.92 -6.96 -4.07
C ILE A 59 4.17 -6.21 -2.97
N MET A 60 3.42 -6.94 -2.21
CA MET A 60 2.67 -6.43 -1.06
C MET A 60 3.37 -6.78 0.26
N LEU A 61 2.69 -6.58 1.39
CA LEU A 61 3.24 -6.98 2.69
C LEU A 61 3.38 -8.50 2.77
N ALA A 62 4.43 -8.96 3.43
CA ALA A 62 4.70 -10.39 3.62
C ALA A 62 4.78 -10.74 5.11
N PRO A 63 4.15 -11.83 5.57
CA PRO A 63 4.33 -12.35 6.92
C PRO A 63 5.81 -12.60 7.25
N GLY A 64 6.20 -12.34 8.50
CA GLY A 64 7.57 -12.51 8.96
C GLY A 64 8.53 -11.37 8.65
N LYS A 65 8.09 -10.36 7.92
CA LYS A 65 8.84 -9.10 7.73
C LYS A 65 8.29 -8.01 8.66
N TYR A 66 9.13 -7.00 8.91
CA TYR A 66 8.77 -5.84 9.72
C TYR A 66 8.71 -4.59 8.86
N TYR A 67 7.70 -3.77 9.12
CA TYR A 67 7.38 -2.60 8.33
C TYR A 67 7.24 -1.38 9.25
N MET A 68 7.61 -0.25 8.72
CA MET A 68 7.24 1.05 9.27
C MET A 68 6.19 1.64 8.33
N PHE A 69 5.00 1.94 8.85
CA PHE A 69 3.95 2.59 8.08
C PHE A 69 4.08 4.10 8.21
N ILE A 70 4.47 4.73 7.13
CA ILE A 70 4.69 6.18 7.06
C ILE A 70 3.47 6.81 6.40
N SER A 71 2.89 7.82 7.04
CA SER A 71 1.80 8.57 6.43
C SER A 71 2.32 9.47 5.32
N GLN A 72 1.63 9.46 4.19
CA GLN A 72 1.90 10.34 3.05
C GLN A 72 1.11 11.66 3.10
N ARG A 73 0.38 11.90 4.17
CA ARG A 73 -0.39 13.12 4.28
C ARG A 73 0.52 14.33 4.37
N SER A 74 0.59 15.10 3.30
CA SER A 74 1.17 16.43 3.24
C SER A 74 0.06 17.47 3.32
N GLN A 75 -0.44 17.78 4.48
CA GLN A 75 -1.21 19.00 4.67
C GLN A 75 -0.42 19.96 5.52
N ASP A 76 -0.15 21.14 4.99
CA ASP A 76 0.42 22.29 5.69
C ASP A 76 1.82 22.09 6.31
N GLY A 77 2.68 21.30 5.69
CA GLY A 77 4.04 21.03 6.18
C GLY A 77 4.11 20.21 7.48
N MET A 78 2.97 19.76 8.00
CA MET A 78 2.91 19.06 9.30
C MET A 78 3.47 17.64 9.22
N PHE A 79 3.53 17.03 8.03
CA PHE A 79 3.94 15.64 7.82
C PHE A 79 5.15 15.46 6.90
N ASP A 80 5.85 16.53 6.56
CA ASP A 80 7.04 16.49 5.70
C ASP A 80 8.21 15.68 6.30
N THR A 81 8.10 15.27 7.55
CA THR A 81 9.18 14.61 8.30
C THR A 81 9.01 13.09 8.43
N GLY A 82 8.10 12.48 7.67
CA GLY A 82 7.93 11.02 7.73
C GLY A 82 7.26 10.56 9.02
N VAL A 83 6.09 11.12 9.32
CA VAL A 83 5.28 10.69 10.47
C VAL A 83 4.89 9.23 10.32
N SER A 84 5.23 8.42 11.33
CA SER A 84 5.05 6.99 11.29
C SER A 84 4.01 6.51 12.30
N MET A 85 3.28 5.46 11.93
CA MET A 85 2.29 4.84 12.79
C MET A 85 2.96 4.07 13.92
N LYS A 86 2.52 4.32 15.15
CA LYS A 86 2.96 3.64 16.37
C LYS A 86 1.80 3.00 17.11
N CYS A 87 2.10 1.98 17.88
CA CYS A 87 1.15 1.41 18.83
C CYS A 87 1.30 2.08 20.20
N THR A 88 0.19 2.57 20.70
CA THR A 88 0.04 2.87 22.12
C THR A 88 -0.72 1.73 22.81
N LYS A 89 -0.86 1.79 24.13
CA LYS A 89 -1.64 0.77 24.87
C LYS A 89 -3.05 0.59 24.32
N ASP A 90 -3.68 1.66 23.87
CA ASP A 90 -5.11 1.67 23.58
C ASP A 90 -5.43 1.91 22.10
N LYS A 91 -4.52 2.48 21.34
CA LYS A 91 -4.80 2.91 19.95
C LYS A 91 -3.58 2.91 19.04
N VAL A 92 -3.84 2.93 17.74
CA VAL A 92 -2.87 3.31 16.72
C VAL A 92 -2.81 4.83 16.65
N ALA A 93 -1.63 5.39 16.74
CA ALA A 93 -1.36 6.82 16.66
C ALA A 93 -0.21 7.07 15.68
N VAL A 94 0.06 8.32 15.38
CA VAL A 94 1.22 8.71 14.55
C VAL A 94 2.11 9.69 15.31
N ASP A 95 3.40 9.66 15.01
CA ASP A 95 4.40 10.57 15.54
C ASP A 95 5.66 10.49 14.67
N VAL A 96 6.58 11.42 14.87
CA VAL A 96 7.91 11.31 14.29
C VAL A 96 8.71 10.32 15.14
N PRO A 97 9.20 9.20 14.57
CA PRO A 97 9.95 8.23 15.35
C PRO A 97 11.29 8.84 15.78
N PRO A 98 11.68 8.69 17.05
CA PRO A 98 12.96 9.21 17.55
C PRO A 98 14.15 8.50 16.90
N THR A 99 13.97 7.26 16.52
CA THR A 99 14.95 6.44 15.77
C THR A 99 14.20 5.48 14.85
N LEU A 100 14.85 5.06 13.75
CA LEU A 100 14.28 4.11 12.80
C LEU A 100 14.03 2.70 13.37
N ASN A 101 14.61 2.37 14.51
CA ASN A 101 14.51 1.06 15.17
C ASN A 101 13.70 1.09 16.47
N ASP A 102 12.96 2.16 16.73
CA ASP A 102 12.03 2.14 17.86
C ASP A 102 10.92 1.12 17.58
N ALA A 103 10.90 0.06 18.39
CA ALA A 103 10.01 -1.09 18.21
C ALA A 103 8.52 -0.73 18.23
N LYS A 104 8.14 0.42 18.81
CA LYS A 104 6.74 0.89 18.81
C LYS A 104 6.22 1.24 17.42
N TYR A 105 7.13 1.57 16.49
CA TYR A 105 6.81 1.92 15.11
C TYR A 105 6.95 0.75 14.16
N LEU A 106 7.40 -0.42 14.64
CA LEU A 106 7.54 -1.61 13.83
C LEU A 106 6.27 -2.45 13.88
N TRP A 107 5.80 -2.80 12.70
CA TRP A 107 4.61 -3.62 12.49
C TRP A 107 4.98 -4.85 11.69
N THR A 108 4.28 -5.93 11.93
CA THR A 108 4.31 -7.13 11.10
C THR A 108 2.90 -7.46 10.67
N VAL A 109 2.76 -8.36 9.70
CA VAL A 109 1.47 -8.84 9.25
C VAL A 109 1.41 -10.36 9.40
N GLU A 110 0.23 -10.85 9.70
CA GLU A 110 -0.10 -12.28 9.68
C GLU A 110 -1.14 -12.49 8.59
N ASP A 111 -1.03 -13.59 7.85
CA ASP A 111 -1.97 -13.93 6.79
C ASP A 111 -3.37 -14.20 7.38
N ALA A 112 -4.37 -13.51 6.90
CA ALA A 112 -5.77 -13.68 7.27
C ALA A 112 -6.58 -14.43 6.20
N GLY A 113 -5.91 -14.92 5.16
CA GLY A 113 -6.50 -15.56 3.99
C GLY A 113 -7.03 -14.57 2.97
N ASN A 114 -7.19 -15.01 1.73
CA ASN A 114 -7.73 -14.23 0.62
C ASN A 114 -7.00 -12.90 0.33
N GLY A 115 -5.68 -12.85 0.57
CA GLY A 115 -4.88 -11.63 0.38
C GLY A 115 -5.09 -10.56 1.44
N GLN A 116 -5.75 -10.91 2.55
CA GLN A 116 -5.95 -10.03 3.70
C GLN A 116 -4.93 -10.30 4.81
N TYR A 117 -4.76 -9.35 5.70
CA TYR A 117 -3.77 -9.40 6.77
C TYR A 117 -4.38 -9.02 8.12
N TYR A 118 -3.86 -9.63 9.19
CA TYR A 118 -3.91 -9.07 10.53
C TYR A 118 -2.66 -8.23 10.76
N ILE A 119 -2.81 -7.01 11.21
CA ILE A 119 -1.70 -6.06 11.41
C ILE A 119 -1.35 -6.04 12.89
N LYS A 120 -0.11 -6.41 13.22
CA LYS A 120 0.38 -6.60 14.59
C LYS A 120 1.57 -5.70 14.86
N ASN A 121 1.57 -5.03 15.98
CA ASN A 121 2.70 -4.22 16.41
C ASN A 121 3.78 -5.10 17.08
N PHE A 122 5.02 -4.88 16.72
CA PHE A 122 6.14 -5.69 17.21
C PHE A 122 6.40 -5.50 18.71
N ALA A 123 6.41 -4.26 19.20
CA ALA A 123 6.76 -3.97 20.61
C ALA A 123 5.71 -4.48 21.59
N THR A 124 4.44 -4.37 21.24
CA THR A 124 3.34 -4.65 22.17
C THR A 124 2.69 -6.01 21.94
N GLY A 125 2.92 -6.63 20.79
CA GLY A 125 2.22 -7.84 20.35
C GLY A 125 0.72 -7.63 20.08
N ARG A 126 0.22 -6.39 20.18
CA ARG A 126 -1.18 -6.05 19.98
C ARG A 126 -1.51 -5.87 18.52
N TYR A 127 -2.73 -6.16 18.17
CA TYR A 127 -3.25 -6.03 16.80
C TYR A 127 -4.06 -4.75 16.64
N ALA A 128 -4.11 -4.24 15.43
CA ALA A 128 -5.09 -3.24 15.06
C ALA A 128 -6.51 -3.84 15.19
N GLY A 129 -7.37 -3.15 15.91
CA GLY A 129 -8.73 -3.58 16.19
C GLY A 129 -9.76 -2.84 15.35
N LYS A 130 -11.01 -3.29 15.43
CA LYS A 130 -12.14 -2.69 14.71
C LYS A 130 -12.59 -1.41 15.40
N GLN A 131 -12.81 -0.39 14.60
CA GLN A 131 -13.31 0.87 15.08
C GLN A 131 -14.85 0.94 15.02
N GLY A 132 -15.43 1.55 16.05
CA GLY A 132 -16.89 1.61 16.18
C GLY A 132 -17.58 2.65 15.30
N SER A 133 -16.94 3.78 15.03
CA SER A 133 -17.53 4.89 14.26
C SER A 133 -16.51 5.61 13.41
N THR A 134 -17.00 6.32 12.39
CA THR A 134 -16.19 7.22 11.56
C THR A 134 -15.50 8.28 12.44
N SER A 135 -14.27 8.64 12.07
CA SER A 135 -13.42 9.60 12.78
C SER A 135 -12.96 9.21 14.19
N SER A 136 -13.28 7.99 14.65
CA SER A 136 -12.70 7.48 15.89
C SER A 136 -11.34 6.83 15.66
N THR A 137 -10.47 6.85 16.67
CA THR A 137 -9.16 6.21 16.58
C THR A 137 -9.26 4.70 16.46
N PHE A 138 -8.35 4.08 15.72
CA PHE A 138 -8.24 2.62 15.70
C PHE A 138 -7.73 2.12 17.04
N PRO A 139 -8.49 1.25 17.73
CA PRO A 139 -8.04 0.63 18.97
C PRO A 139 -6.95 -0.41 18.68
N THR A 140 -6.18 -0.74 19.70
CA THR A 140 -5.33 -1.93 19.68
C THR A 140 -5.92 -3.00 20.60
N VAL A 141 -5.89 -4.24 20.15
CA VAL A 141 -6.51 -5.39 20.83
C VAL A 141 -5.50 -6.52 21.01
N GLU A 142 -5.79 -7.47 21.91
CA GLU A 142 -4.88 -8.57 22.21
C GLU A 142 -4.90 -9.69 21.18
N GLY A 143 -5.99 -9.85 20.45
CA GLY A 143 -6.18 -10.89 19.45
C GLY A 143 -6.38 -10.36 18.04
N ALA A 144 -6.09 -11.19 17.05
CA ALA A 144 -6.33 -10.91 15.63
C ALA A 144 -7.83 -10.94 15.33
N THR A 145 -8.48 -9.79 15.23
CA THR A 145 -9.94 -9.67 15.06
C THR A 145 -10.37 -8.93 13.81
N VAL A 146 -9.48 -8.12 13.21
CA VAL A 146 -9.81 -7.30 12.04
C VAL A 146 -8.93 -7.68 10.88
N LYS A 147 -9.54 -8.09 9.80
CA LYS A 147 -8.87 -8.34 8.53
C LYS A 147 -8.70 -7.03 7.78
N CYS A 148 -7.50 -6.77 7.36
CA CYS A 148 -7.15 -5.59 6.58
C CYS A 148 -6.79 -5.97 5.15
N ASN A 149 -7.28 -5.18 4.20
CA ASN A 149 -6.76 -5.18 2.85
C ASN A 149 -5.66 -4.13 2.76
N VAL A 150 -4.58 -4.47 2.09
CA VAL A 150 -3.52 -3.52 1.75
C VAL A 150 -3.44 -3.49 0.24
N ALA A 151 -3.78 -2.35 -0.34
CA ALA A 151 -3.84 -2.20 -1.78
C ALA A 151 -3.07 -0.96 -2.23
N PHE A 152 -2.47 -1.05 -3.41
CA PHE A 152 -1.83 0.09 -4.04
C PHE A 152 -2.87 1.17 -4.36
N ASN A 153 -2.55 2.42 -4.06
CA ASN A 153 -3.36 3.58 -4.43
C ASN A 153 -2.86 4.16 -5.75
N PRO A 154 -3.59 3.99 -6.86
CA PRO A 154 -3.17 4.51 -8.17
C PRO A 154 -3.19 6.04 -8.26
N ASN A 155 -3.92 6.71 -7.35
CA ASN A 155 -4.00 8.17 -7.28
C ASN A 155 -2.95 8.76 -6.33
N GLY A 156 -2.11 7.93 -5.73
CA GLY A 156 -0.99 8.38 -4.93
C GLY A 156 -0.04 9.18 -5.79
N GLU A 157 0.25 10.41 -5.35
CA GLU A 157 1.05 11.35 -6.13
C GLU A 157 2.44 10.83 -6.46
N ALA A 158 2.94 11.35 -7.52
CA ALA A 158 4.11 11.10 -8.35
C ALA A 158 5.45 10.73 -7.66
N ALA A 159 5.55 10.76 -6.38
CA ALA A 159 6.83 10.54 -5.69
C ALA A 159 6.97 9.18 -5.03
N GLY A 160 5.96 8.35 -5.02
CA GLY A 160 6.08 7.12 -4.28
C GLY A 160 4.92 6.16 -4.43
N LEU A 161 5.22 4.96 -4.05
CA LEU A 161 4.26 3.89 -3.95
C LEU A 161 3.43 4.11 -2.69
N MET A 162 2.18 4.49 -2.88
CA MET A 162 1.23 4.64 -1.78
C MET A 162 0.35 3.42 -1.65
N PHE A 163 0.10 3.03 -0.44
CA PHE A 163 -0.80 1.94 -0.10
C PHE A 163 -1.95 2.45 0.75
N ASN A 164 -3.13 1.94 0.49
CA ASN A 164 -4.27 2.08 1.36
C ASN A 164 -4.38 0.85 2.25
N ILE A 165 -4.58 1.06 3.53
CA ILE A 165 -4.97 0.01 4.47
C ILE A 165 -6.45 0.20 4.76
N THR A 166 -7.27 -0.79 4.43
CA THR A 166 -8.71 -0.76 4.68
C THR A 166 -9.14 -1.94 5.54
N ASP A 167 -10.10 -1.73 6.40
CA ASP A 167 -10.72 -2.82 7.14
C ASP A 167 -11.69 -3.63 6.25
N GLU A 168 -12.26 -4.69 6.79
CA GLU A 168 -13.23 -5.56 6.11
C GLU A 168 -14.54 -4.85 5.70
N ASP A 169 -14.86 -3.71 6.32
CA ASP A 169 -16.00 -2.87 5.95
C ASP A 169 -15.61 -1.82 4.87
N GLY A 170 -14.36 -1.82 4.41
CA GLY A 170 -13.82 -0.90 3.40
C GLY A 170 -13.49 0.49 3.94
N ASN A 171 -13.38 0.64 5.27
CA ASN A 171 -12.96 1.91 5.85
C ASN A 171 -11.44 2.00 5.87
N MET A 172 -10.95 3.14 5.44
CA MET A 172 -9.52 3.39 5.29
C MET A 172 -8.89 3.87 6.60
N TRP A 173 -7.69 3.44 6.86
CA TRP A 173 -6.83 4.09 7.84
C TRP A 173 -6.46 5.48 7.33
N HIS A 174 -6.76 6.48 8.14
CA HIS A 174 -6.52 7.87 7.79
C HIS A 174 -5.78 8.58 8.93
N CYS A 175 -4.70 9.26 8.60
CA CYS A 175 -4.00 10.12 9.55
C CYS A 175 -4.71 11.48 9.61
N ASP A 176 -5.33 11.80 10.73
CA ASP A 176 -5.98 13.10 10.94
C ASP A 176 -5.01 14.20 11.39
N GLY A 177 -5.49 15.45 11.40
CA GLY A 177 -4.71 16.59 11.87
C GLY A 177 -4.36 16.56 13.37
N GLY A 178 -4.96 15.67 14.14
CA GLY A 178 -4.72 15.45 15.57
C GLY A 178 -3.67 14.37 15.88
N MET A 179 -2.90 13.94 14.88
CA MET A 179 -1.89 12.89 15.01
C MET A 179 -2.47 11.54 15.45
N ASN A 180 -3.66 11.21 14.97
CA ASN A 180 -4.30 9.92 15.21
C ASN A 180 -4.52 9.19 13.89
N VAL A 181 -4.56 7.86 13.97
CA VAL A 181 -5.07 7.05 12.88
C VAL A 181 -6.54 6.81 13.14
N VAL A 182 -7.37 7.33 12.26
CA VAL A 182 -8.82 7.29 12.37
C VAL A 182 -9.45 6.53 11.21
N ARG A 183 -10.66 6.06 11.39
CA ARG A 183 -11.46 5.45 10.35
C ARG A 183 -12.03 6.53 9.44
N TRP A 184 -11.83 6.40 8.14
CA TRP A 184 -12.39 7.31 7.15
C TRP A 184 -13.06 6.55 6.02
N GLN A 185 -14.16 7.09 5.49
CA GLN A 185 -14.93 6.42 4.43
C GLN A 185 -14.49 6.77 3.01
N SER A 186 -13.57 7.71 2.85
CA SER A 186 -13.12 8.13 1.52
C SER A 186 -12.12 7.14 0.94
N LYS A 187 -12.49 6.50 -0.16
CA LYS A 187 -11.59 5.62 -0.92
C LYS A 187 -10.50 6.36 -1.70
N ASN A 188 -10.58 7.69 -1.77
CA ASN A 188 -9.70 8.53 -2.58
C ASN A 188 -8.89 9.53 -1.71
N GLY A 189 -8.87 9.36 -0.41
CA GLY A 189 -8.14 10.24 0.50
C GLY A 189 -6.64 9.96 0.48
N LEU A 190 -5.85 11.02 0.51
CA LEU A 190 -4.42 11.00 0.82
C LEU A 190 -4.27 10.96 2.36
N GLY A 191 -4.49 9.85 3.00
CA GLY A 191 -4.47 9.82 4.45
C GLY A 191 -3.72 8.68 5.07
#